data_1439581601601f637390314b74b25602
#
_entry.id   1439581601601f637390314b74b25602
#
_cell.length_a   1.000
_cell.length_b   1.000
_cell.length_c   1.000
_cell.angle_alpha   90.00
_cell.angle_beta   90.00
_cell.angle_gamma   90.00
#
_symmetry.space_group_name_H-M   'P 1'
#
loop_
_entity.id
_entity.type
_entity.pdbx_description
1 polymer ?
#
loop_
_entity_poly.entity_id
_entity_poly.type
_entity_poly.pdbx_seq_one_letter_code
_entity_poly.pdbx_strand_id
1 'polypeptide(L)'
;MTKPTWSTACPDWGDRLKAGKSIIPPPIFPEQAEQALRVFKELRIVDAPGSPTFGESCAPWVFDLVASIFGAYDPDSGRRLITEWFVLIPKKNAKSTIAAGIMQTALILNWRASGEFTIIAPTVEVAGNSFGPARDMARADEELSDLEHVQPHTKTITHRVSNATLKVVAADSNTVSGKKSIGTLIDELWLFGKMADAENMLREALGGLASRPEGFVIYLTTMSDEAPAGVFAQKLKI
;
A
#
# COMPACT_ATOMS: atom_id res chain seq x y z
N MET A 1 23.55 -11.31 19.74
CA MET A 1 22.43 -11.09 18.81
C MET A 1 22.65 -12.00 17.61
N THR A 2 21.78 -12.96 17.37
CA THR A 2 21.78 -13.77 16.16
C THR A 2 21.49 -12.88 14.95
N LYS A 3 22.26 -13.05 13.85
CA LYS A 3 21.99 -12.32 12.58
C LYS A 3 20.57 -12.66 12.13
N PRO A 4 19.80 -11.68 11.61
CA PRO A 4 18.49 -11.96 11.04
C PRO A 4 18.64 -12.98 9.90
N THR A 5 17.70 -13.92 9.83
CA THR A 5 17.67 -14.97 8.80
C THR A 5 17.10 -14.50 7.46
N TRP A 6 16.71 -13.23 7.36
CA TRP A 6 16.11 -12.60 6.19
C TRP A 6 16.85 -11.32 5.80
N SER A 7 16.74 -10.92 4.54
CA SER A 7 17.32 -9.68 4.00
C SER A 7 16.46 -9.15 2.85
N THR A 8 16.37 -7.82 2.75
CA THR A 8 15.80 -7.14 1.58
C THR A 8 16.84 -6.87 0.50
N ALA A 9 18.12 -7.09 0.78
CA ALA A 9 19.19 -6.87 -0.20
C ALA A 9 19.09 -7.88 -1.35
N CYS A 10 19.19 -7.37 -2.57
CA CYS A 10 19.17 -8.15 -3.80
C CYS A 10 20.38 -7.75 -4.68
N PRO A 11 21.63 -8.09 -4.29
CA PRO A 11 22.84 -7.65 -5.01
C PRO A 11 22.93 -8.25 -6.41
N ASP A 12 22.27 -9.38 -6.66
CA ASP A 12 22.17 -10.08 -7.93
C ASP A 12 20.92 -9.70 -8.75
N TRP A 13 20.29 -8.56 -8.46
CA TRP A 13 19.03 -8.14 -9.08
C TRP A 13 19.06 -8.15 -10.62
N GLY A 14 20.19 -7.73 -11.22
CA GLY A 14 20.33 -7.70 -12.67
C GLY A 14 20.33 -9.08 -13.31
N ASP A 15 20.96 -10.07 -12.68
CA ASP A 15 20.99 -11.44 -13.17
C ASP A 15 19.65 -12.15 -12.92
N ARG A 16 18.98 -11.85 -11.82
CA ARG A 16 17.60 -12.31 -11.57
C ARG A 16 16.64 -11.82 -12.64
N LEU A 17 16.67 -10.53 -12.98
CA LEU A 17 15.80 -9.99 -14.04
C LEU A 17 16.07 -10.65 -15.40
N LYS A 18 17.34 -10.83 -15.79
CA LYS A 18 17.71 -11.55 -17.02
C LYS A 18 17.20 -12.99 -17.03
N ALA A 19 17.17 -13.63 -15.87
CA ALA A 19 16.68 -15.00 -15.69
C ALA A 19 15.15 -15.09 -15.48
N GLY A 20 14.41 -13.98 -15.57
CA GLY A 20 12.95 -13.93 -15.30
C GLY A 20 12.58 -14.23 -13.85
N LYS A 21 13.51 -14.05 -12.91
CA LYS A 21 13.27 -14.27 -11.48
C LYS A 21 12.86 -12.98 -10.78
N SER A 22 12.04 -13.14 -9.74
CA SER A 22 11.62 -12.02 -8.90
C SER A 22 12.80 -11.38 -8.17
N ILE A 23 12.79 -10.04 -8.10
CA ILE A 23 13.71 -9.24 -7.27
C ILE A 23 13.05 -8.81 -5.95
N ILE A 24 11.77 -9.13 -5.78
CA ILE A 24 11.01 -8.83 -4.58
C ILE A 24 11.42 -9.81 -3.49
N PRO A 25 11.69 -9.36 -2.26
CA PRO A 25 12.07 -10.26 -1.18
C PRO A 25 10.91 -11.23 -0.87
N PRO A 26 11.22 -12.52 -0.65
CA PRO A 26 10.18 -13.50 -0.31
C PRO A 26 9.54 -13.16 1.04
N PRO A 27 8.33 -13.65 1.32
CA PRO A 27 7.68 -13.44 2.61
C PRO A 27 8.49 -14.08 3.74
N ILE A 28 8.65 -13.35 4.84
CA ILE A 28 9.34 -13.85 6.06
C ILE A 28 8.42 -14.82 6.80
N PHE A 29 7.10 -14.52 6.80
CA PHE A 29 6.04 -15.34 7.40
C PHE A 29 5.07 -15.78 6.31
N PRO A 30 5.28 -16.99 5.72
CA PRO A 30 4.49 -17.46 4.59
C PRO A 30 2.98 -17.57 4.88
N GLU A 31 2.59 -17.96 6.08
CA GLU A 31 1.17 -18.09 6.46
C GLU A 31 0.43 -16.77 6.38
N GLN A 32 1.08 -15.66 6.81
CA GLN A 32 0.52 -14.32 6.70
C GLN A 32 0.39 -13.86 5.25
N ALA A 33 1.37 -14.22 4.42
CA ALA A 33 1.33 -13.96 2.99
C ALA A 33 0.20 -14.73 2.30
N GLU A 34 0.02 -16.02 2.61
CA GLU A 34 -1.04 -16.85 2.04
C GLU A 34 -2.44 -16.35 2.42
N GLN A 35 -2.63 -15.93 3.67
CA GLN A 35 -3.89 -15.33 4.12
C GLN A 35 -4.21 -14.07 3.31
N ALA A 36 -3.24 -13.19 3.14
CA ALA A 36 -3.43 -11.97 2.36
C ALA A 36 -3.66 -12.24 0.88
N LEU A 37 -2.94 -13.20 0.30
CA LEU A 37 -3.11 -13.59 -1.10
C LEU A 37 -4.49 -14.19 -1.37
N ARG A 38 -5.08 -14.93 -0.44
CA ARG A 38 -6.46 -15.43 -0.58
C ARG A 38 -7.44 -14.28 -0.71
N VAL A 39 -7.35 -13.28 0.17
CA VAL A 39 -8.21 -12.08 0.10
C VAL A 39 -7.94 -11.28 -1.17
N PHE A 40 -6.67 -10.92 -1.42
CA PHE A 40 -6.29 -10.07 -2.54
C PHE A 40 -6.73 -10.64 -3.90
N LYS A 41 -6.57 -11.95 -4.10
CA LYS A 41 -6.90 -12.60 -5.38
C LYS A 41 -8.38 -12.61 -5.69
N GLU A 42 -9.26 -12.59 -4.69
CA GLU A 42 -10.72 -12.57 -4.86
C GLU A 42 -11.27 -11.16 -5.13
N LEU A 43 -10.52 -10.10 -4.79
CA LEU A 43 -10.94 -8.72 -5.10
C LEU A 43 -11.09 -8.52 -6.61
N ARG A 44 -12.11 -7.74 -7.02
CA ARG A 44 -12.44 -7.51 -8.44
C ARG A 44 -11.85 -6.22 -8.98
N ILE A 45 -11.37 -6.28 -10.22
CA ILE A 45 -10.94 -5.11 -10.99
C ILE A 45 -12.17 -4.61 -11.77
N VAL A 46 -12.96 -3.75 -11.14
CA VAL A 46 -14.29 -3.35 -11.63
C VAL A 46 -14.26 -2.55 -12.92
N ASP A 47 -13.21 -1.77 -13.15
CA ASP A 47 -13.01 -0.95 -14.35
C ASP A 47 -12.40 -1.72 -15.53
N ALA A 48 -12.09 -3.00 -15.35
CA ALA A 48 -11.63 -3.86 -16.43
C ALA A 48 -12.79 -4.61 -17.10
N PRO A 49 -12.70 -4.92 -18.42
CA PRO A 49 -13.71 -5.70 -19.12
C PRO A 49 -13.99 -7.04 -18.44
N GLY A 50 -15.25 -7.30 -18.13
CA GLY A 50 -15.67 -8.53 -17.44
C GLY A 50 -15.43 -8.52 -15.93
N SER A 51 -14.92 -7.43 -15.37
CA SER A 51 -14.63 -7.27 -13.94
C SER A 51 -13.92 -8.49 -13.32
N PRO A 52 -12.77 -8.92 -13.92
CA PRO A 52 -12.06 -10.10 -13.43
C PRO A 52 -11.52 -9.87 -12.02
N THR A 53 -11.21 -10.95 -11.33
CA THR A 53 -10.48 -10.88 -10.06
C THR A 53 -8.99 -10.56 -10.28
N PHE A 54 -8.29 -10.10 -9.24
CA PHE A 54 -6.84 -9.96 -9.31
C PHE A 54 -6.16 -11.31 -9.56
N GLY A 55 -6.74 -12.39 -9.03
CA GLY A 55 -6.24 -13.75 -9.23
C GLY A 55 -6.23 -14.18 -10.69
N GLU A 56 -7.23 -13.73 -11.47
CA GLU A 56 -7.37 -14.04 -12.90
C GLU A 56 -6.50 -13.16 -13.80
N SER A 57 -6.18 -11.92 -13.36
CA SER A 57 -5.67 -10.89 -14.28
C SER A 57 -4.25 -10.43 -13.99
N CYS A 58 -3.77 -10.58 -12.76
CA CYS A 58 -2.48 -10.02 -12.38
C CYS A 58 -1.29 -10.88 -12.81
N ALA A 59 -0.22 -10.19 -13.20
CA ALA A 59 1.07 -10.82 -13.41
C ALA A 59 1.67 -11.35 -12.10
N PRO A 60 2.49 -12.42 -12.12
CA PRO A 60 3.05 -13.06 -10.94
C PRO A 60 3.75 -12.13 -9.95
N TRP A 61 4.47 -11.11 -10.43
CA TRP A 61 5.18 -10.15 -9.58
C TRP A 61 4.26 -9.38 -8.62
N VAL A 62 2.98 -9.20 -8.99
CA VAL A 62 2.00 -8.54 -8.11
C VAL A 62 1.75 -9.39 -6.88
N PHE A 63 1.62 -10.70 -7.06
CA PHE A 63 1.46 -11.64 -5.94
C PHE A 63 2.72 -11.73 -5.09
N ASP A 64 3.90 -11.68 -5.69
CA ASP A 64 5.16 -11.59 -4.95
C ASP A 64 5.20 -10.33 -4.07
N LEU A 65 4.76 -9.18 -4.60
CA LEU A 65 4.70 -7.92 -3.86
C LEU A 65 3.72 -8.01 -2.69
N VAL A 66 2.51 -8.51 -2.92
CA VAL A 66 1.50 -8.71 -1.86
C VAL A 66 2.01 -9.68 -0.80
N ALA A 67 2.56 -10.82 -1.22
CA ALA A 67 3.14 -11.82 -0.31
C ALA A 67 4.25 -11.22 0.55
N SER A 68 5.13 -10.42 -0.05
CA SER A 68 6.23 -9.76 0.64
C SER A 68 5.73 -8.73 1.66
N ILE A 69 4.76 -7.89 1.29
CA ILE A 69 4.19 -6.86 2.17
C ILE A 69 3.52 -7.52 3.39
N PHE A 70 2.62 -8.46 3.19
CA PHE A 70 1.87 -9.05 4.29
C PHE A 70 2.69 -10.06 5.07
N GLY A 71 3.52 -10.84 4.38
CA GLY A 71 4.46 -11.78 5.01
C GLY A 71 5.63 -11.13 5.76
N ALA A 72 5.69 -9.80 5.85
CA ALA A 72 6.63 -9.09 6.72
C ALA A 72 6.10 -8.91 8.15
N TYR A 73 4.85 -9.27 8.43
CA TYR A 73 4.24 -9.17 9.75
C TYR A 73 4.50 -10.43 10.57
N ASP A 74 5.10 -10.25 11.74
CA ASP A 74 5.35 -11.29 12.75
C ASP A 74 4.14 -11.39 13.69
N PRO A 75 3.34 -12.46 13.61
CA PRO A 75 2.15 -12.61 14.45
C PRO A 75 2.48 -12.83 15.92
N ASP A 76 3.65 -13.40 16.25
CA ASP A 76 4.03 -13.70 17.62
C ASP A 76 4.41 -12.43 18.39
N SER A 77 5.16 -11.54 17.76
CA SER A 77 5.54 -10.26 18.37
C SER A 77 4.56 -9.12 18.09
N GLY A 78 3.61 -9.29 17.18
CA GLY A 78 2.70 -8.24 16.72
C GLY A 78 3.40 -7.11 15.97
N ARG A 79 4.57 -7.36 15.39
CA ARG A 79 5.41 -6.36 14.74
C ARG A 79 5.63 -6.67 13.27
N ARG A 80 5.85 -5.63 12.50
CA ARG A 80 6.27 -5.75 11.10
C ARG A 80 7.79 -5.60 11.02
N LEU A 81 8.45 -6.53 10.34
CA LEU A 81 9.91 -6.55 10.21
C LEU A 81 10.40 -5.71 9.02
N ILE A 82 9.58 -5.55 7.99
CA ILE A 82 9.79 -4.60 6.91
C ILE A 82 8.60 -3.64 6.94
N THR A 83 8.86 -2.36 7.11
CA THR A 83 7.83 -1.33 7.32
C THR A 83 7.66 -0.39 6.14
N GLU A 84 8.64 -0.33 5.22
CA GLU A 84 8.63 0.59 4.09
C GLU A 84 8.78 -0.17 2.76
N TRP A 85 7.96 0.21 1.79
CA TRP A 85 7.94 -0.35 0.45
C TRP A 85 8.01 0.77 -0.56
N PHE A 86 9.06 0.78 -1.39
CA PHE A 86 9.17 1.71 -2.51
C PHE A 86 8.82 0.98 -3.81
N VAL A 87 7.72 1.39 -4.44
CA VAL A 87 7.13 0.71 -5.59
C VAL A 87 7.13 1.64 -6.79
N LEU A 88 8.10 1.44 -7.67
CA LEU A 88 8.29 2.20 -8.91
C LEU A 88 7.76 1.38 -10.08
N ILE A 89 6.63 1.79 -10.66
CA ILE A 89 5.97 1.10 -11.77
C ILE A 89 5.74 2.11 -12.90
N PRO A 90 6.02 1.75 -14.17
CA PRO A 90 5.74 2.64 -15.31
C PRO A 90 4.26 3.03 -15.40
N LYS A 91 3.98 4.18 -16.02
CA LYS A 91 2.61 4.65 -16.28
C LYS A 91 1.80 3.58 -17.02
N LYS A 92 0.48 3.52 -16.76
CA LYS A 92 -0.50 2.60 -17.40
C LYS A 92 -0.31 1.11 -17.09
N ASN A 93 0.32 0.77 -15.97
CA ASN A 93 0.45 -0.61 -15.48
C ASN A 93 -0.42 -0.86 -14.23
N ALA A 94 -1.61 -0.29 -14.16
CA ALA A 94 -2.60 -0.50 -13.11
C ALA A 94 -2.09 -0.26 -11.66
N LYS A 95 -1.02 0.55 -11.48
CA LYS A 95 -0.38 0.74 -10.17
C LYS A 95 -1.35 1.18 -9.06
N SER A 96 -2.25 2.12 -9.36
CA SER A 96 -3.22 2.63 -8.38
C SER A 96 -4.28 1.60 -8.04
N THR A 97 -4.70 0.78 -9.01
CA THR A 97 -5.64 -0.34 -8.81
C THR A 97 -5.00 -1.44 -7.95
N ILE A 98 -3.74 -1.80 -8.21
CA ILE A 98 -2.98 -2.77 -7.40
C ILE A 98 -2.83 -2.25 -5.96
N ALA A 99 -2.44 -0.98 -5.80
CA ALA A 99 -2.30 -0.38 -4.48
C ALA A 99 -3.64 -0.30 -3.73
N ALA A 100 -4.73 0.01 -4.43
CA ALA A 100 -6.08 -0.04 -3.86
C ALA A 100 -6.43 -1.44 -3.34
N GLY A 101 -6.13 -2.49 -4.11
CA GLY A 101 -6.31 -3.88 -3.69
C GLY A 101 -5.48 -4.25 -2.46
N ILE A 102 -4.23 -3.78 -2.38
CA ILE A 102 -3.38 -3.97 -1.19
C ILE A 102 -3.98 -3.27 0.04
N MET A 103 -4.41 -2.01 -0.10
CA MET A 103 -5.01 -1.27 1.00
C MET A 103 -6.36 -1.85 1.44
N GLN A 104 -7.16 -2.35 0.49
CA GLN A 104 -8.41 -3.04 0.77
C GLN A 104 -8.17 -4.37 1.52
N THR A 105 -7.19 -5.16 1.07
CA THR A 105 -6.76 -6.38 1.77
C THR A 105 -6.31 -6.07 3.20
N ALA A 106 -5.57 -4.97 3.39
CA ALA A 106 -5.12 -4.55 4.71
C ALA A 106 -6.29 -4.12 5.62
N LEU A 107 -7.32 -3.46 5.08
CA LEU A 107 -8.52 -3.08 5.82
C LEU A 107 -9.31 -4.32 6.25
N ILE A 108 -9.52 -5.27 5.34
CA ILE A 108 -10.25 -6.52 5.58
C ILE A 108 -9.56 -7.37 6.66
N LEU A 109 -8.25 -7.52 6.58
CA LEU A 109 -7.46 -8.34 7.50
C LEU A 109 -7.11 -7.63 8.82
N ASN A 110 -7.55 -6.39 8.97
CA ASN A 110 -7.22 -5.60 10.15
C ASN A 110 -7.88 -6.14 11.43
N TRP A 111 -7.05 -6.43 12.43
CA TRP A 111 -7.50 -6.87 13.74
C TRP A 111 -7.66 -5.74 14.76
N ARG A 112 -7.06 -4.56 14.49
CA ARG A 112 -7.07 -3.44 15.43
C ARG A 112 -8.40 -2.69 15.36
N ALA A 113 -9.06 -2.55 16.50
CA ALA A 113 -10.25 -1.71 16.61
C ALA A 113 -9.92 -0.24 16.28
N SER A 114 -10.77 0.37 15.46
CA SER A 114 -10.63 1.76 15.00
C SER A 114 -9.26 2.07 14.36
N GLY A 115 -8.67 1.08 13.67
CA GLY A 115 -7.43 1.26 12.93
C GLY A 115 -7.59 2.25 11.79
N GLU A 116 -6.59 3.09 11.54
CA GLU A 116 -6.63 4.04 10.43
C GLU A 116 -5.69 3.58 9.30
N PHE A 117 -6.23 3.51 8.08
CA PHE A 117 -5.48 3.38 6.83
C PHE A 117 -5.65 4.65 6.03
N THR A 118 -4.57 5.16 5.44
CA THR A 118 -4.59 6.43 4.73
C THR A 118 -4.02 6.33 3.32
N ILE A 119 -4.67 7.02 2.38
CA ILE A 119 -4.15 7.29 1.05
C ILE A 119 -3.80 8.78 1.01
N ILE A 120 -2.52 9.08 0.83
CA ILE A 120 -1.98 10.44 0.76
C ILE A 120 -1.48 10.66 -0.66
N ALA A 121 -1.93 11.73 -1.29
CA ALA A 121 -1.46 12.18 -2.59
C ALA A 121 -1.38 13.71 -2.61
N PRO A 122 -0.68 14.32 -3.57
CA PRO A 122 -0.52 15.77 -3.63
C PRO A 122 -1.84 16.54 -3.63
N THR A 123 -2.86 15.96 -4.24
CA THR A 123 -4.22 16.51 -4.22
C THR A 123 -5.24 15.40 -3.91
N VAL A 124 -6.41 15.80 -3.40
CA VAL A 124 -7.55 14.88 -3.17
C VAL A 124 -8.03 14.23 -4.49
N GLU A 125 -7.86 14.92 -5.61
CA GLU A 125 -8.19 14.41 -6.94
C GLU A 125 -7.26 13.26 -7.33
N VAL A 126 -5.94 13.45 -7.20
CA VAL A 126 -4.94 12.40 -7.46
C VAL A 126 -5.15 11.18 -6.56
N ALA A 127 -5.42 11.39 -5.27
CA ALA A 127 -5.74 10.30 -4.35
C ALA A 127 -7.01 9.52 -4.75
N GLY A 128 -7.90 10.15 -5.52
CA GLY A 128 -9.08 9.51 -6.11
C GLY A 128 -8.73 8.34 -7.04
N ASN A 129 -7.54 8.35 -7.65
CA ASN A 129 -7.08 7.28 -8.54
C ASN A 129 -6.88 5.94 -7.81
N SER A 130 -6.48 5.99 -6.54
CA SER A 130 -6.34 4.79 -5.70
C SER A 130 -7.59 4.53 -4.85
N PHE A 131 -8.31 5.58 -4.43
CA PHE A 131 -9.55 5.42 -3.66
C PHE A 131 -10.71 4.90 -4.52
N GLY A 132 -10.84 5.34 -5.77
CA GLY A 132 -11.89 4.91 -6.69
C GLY A 132 -11.96 3.38 -6.82
N PRO A 133 -10.88 2.72 -7.24
CA PRO A 133 -10.84 1.26 -7.30
C PRO A 133 -11.16 0.57 -5.97
N ALA A 134 -10.64 1.06 -4.83
CA ALA A 134 -10.95 0.48 -3.52
C ALA A 134 -12.44 0.57 -3.19
N ARG A 135 -13.06 1.72 -3.44
CA ARG A 135 -14.51 1.92 -3.31
C ARG A 135 -15.30 0.95 -4.19
N ASP A 136 -14.87 0.78 -5.43
CA ASP A 136 -15.61 -0.03 -6.40
C ASP A 136 -15.47 -1.53 -6.07
N MET A 137 -14.32 -1.99 -5.58
CA MET A 137 -14.13 -3.32 -5.00
C MET A 137 -15.13 -3.60 -3.87
N ALA A 138 -15.22 -2.67 -2.90
CA ALA A 138 -16.13 -2.80 -1.76
C ALA A 138 -17.62 -2.87 -2.16
N ARG A 139 -17.98 -2.32 -3.33
CA ARG A 139 -19.36 -2.29 -3.82
C ARG A 139 -19.68 -3.42 -4.80
N ALA A 140 -18.68 -4.00 -5.43
CA ALA A 140 -18.85 -5.03 -6.44
C ALA A 140 -19.08 -6.42 -5.87
N ASP A 141 -18.83 -6.59 -4.59
CA ASP A 141 -18.97 -7.84 -3.87
C ASP A 141 -19.98 -7.70 -2.72
N GLU A 142 -20.94 -8.63 -2.61
CA GLU A 142 -22.02 -8.57 -1.64
C GLU A 142 -21.49 -8.71 -0.20
N GLU A 143 -20.54 -9.64 0.04
CA GLU A 143 -19.94 -9.85 1.36
C GLU A 143 -19.14 -8.61 1.80
N LEU A 144 -18.38 -8.00 0.88
CA LEU A 144 -17.66 -6.75 1.17
C LEU A 144 -18.61 -5.57 1.39
N SER A 145 -19.70 -5.47 0.64
CA SER A 145 -20.72 -4.43 0.81
C SER A 145 -21.41 -4.53 2.17
N ASP A 146 -21.58 -5.75 2.69
CA ASP A 146 -22.10 -5.99 4.04
C ASP A 146 -21.05 -5.70 5.12
N LEU A 147 -19.79 -5.99 4.84
CA LEU A 147 -18.67 -5.80 5.78
C LEU A 147 -18.23 -4.33 5.87
N GLU A 148 -18.39 -3.57 4.81
CA GLU A 148 -17.85 -2.22 4.66
C GLU A 148 -18.91 -1.17 4.40
N HIS A 149 -18.71 0.01 4.92
CA HIS A 149 -19.54 1.18 4.66
C HIS A 149 -18.74 2.23 3.87
N VAL A 150 -19.15 2.43 2.63
CA VAL A 150 -18.50 3.39 1.72
C VAL A 150 -19.16 4.75 1.81
N GLN A 151 -18.39 5.77 2.12
CA GLN A 151 -18.79 7.18 2.17
C GLN A 151 -18.05 7.98 1.07
N PRO A 152 -18.64 8.14 -0.14
CA PRO A 152 -17.95 8.76 -1.27
C PRO A 152 -17.59 10.23 -1.06
N HIS A 153 -18.43 10.99 -0.35
CA HIS A 153 -18.21 12.42 -0.11
C HIS A 153 -17.01 12.69 0.78
N THR A 154 -16.79 11.86 1.80
CA THR A 154 -15.63 11.95 2.69
C THR A 154 -14.46 11.12 2.20
N LYS A 155 -14.62 10.40 1.06
CA LYS A 155 -13.65 9.43 0.53
C LYS A 155 -13.15 8.49 1.63
N THR A 156 -14.09 7.84 2.32
CA THR A 156 -13.83 6.94 3.43
C THR A 156 -14.54 5.62 3.21
N ILE A 157 -13.85 4.52 3.51
CA ILE A 157 -14.41 3.17 3.62
C ILE A 157 -14.23 2.77 5.08
N THR A 158 -15.30 2.34 5.74
CA THR A 158 -15.28 1.94 7.16
C THR A 158 -15.63 0.46 7.26
N HIS A 159 -14.77 -0.32 7.87
CA HIS A 159 -15.03 -1.71 8.20
C HIS A 159 -15.98 -1.77 9.41
N ARG A 160 -17.20 -2.30 9.23
CA ARG A 160 -18.30 -2.20 10.19
C ARG A 160 -18.02 -2.87 11.54
N VAL A 161 -17.27 -3.97 11.54
CA VAL A 161 -16.99 -4.73 12.78
C VAL A 161 -15.86 -4.08 13.60
N SER A 162 -14.74 -3.75 12.97
CA SER A 162 -13.59 -3.19 13.68
C SER A 162 -13.62 -1.66 13.82
N ASN A 163 -14.55 -0.98 13.11
CA ASN A 163 -14.56 0.48 12.93
C ASN A 163 -13.24 1.03 12.34
N ALA A 164 -12.44 0.19 11.71
CA ALA A 164 -11.26 0.62 11.00
C ALA A 164 -11.66 1.38 9.72
N THR A 165 -10.83 2.32 9.30
CA THR A 165 -11.14 3.18 8.15
C THR A 165 -10.00 3.20 7.15
N LEU A 166 -10.34 3.16 5.86
CA LEU A 166 -9.46 3.56 4.76
C LEU A 166 -9.97 4.90 4.23
N LYS A 167 -9.15 5.95 4.31
CA LYS A 167 -9.56 7.29 3.88
C LYS A 167 -8.49 8.03 3.11
N VAL A 168 -8.93 8.94 2.25
CA VAL A 168 -8.07 9.91 1.58
C VAL A 168 -7.76 11.07 2.54
N VAL A 169 -6.47 11.43 2.58
CA VAL A 169 -5.96 12.60 3.31
C VAL A 169 -5.20 13.47 2.32
N ALA A 170 -5.57 14.74 2.23
CA ALA A 170 -4.82 15.69 1.42
C ALA A 170 -3.41 15.87 1.98
N ALA A 171 -2.44 16.07 1.10
CA ALA A 171 -1.05 16.35 1.44
C ALA A 171 -0.91 17.80 1.97
N ASP A 172 -1.45 18.03 3.14
CA ASP A 172 -1.36 19.29 3.89
C ASP A 172 -0.85 18.98 5.29
N SER A 173 0.18 19.70 5.72
CA SER A 173 0.84 19.50 7.02
C SER A 173 -0.15 19.50 8.20
N ASN A 174 -1.21 20.32 8.13
CA ASN A 174 -2.23 20.42 9.17
C ASN A 174 -3.18 19.21 9.21
N THR A 175 -3.41 18.56 8.06
CA THR A 175 -4.33 17.42 7.97
C THR A 175 -3.64 16.08 8.23
N VAL A 176 -2.33 16.02 8.07
CA VAL A 176 -1.54 14.79 8.18
C VAL A 176 -0.96 14.62 9.59
N SER A 177 -0.70 15.72 10.29
CA SER A 177 -0.14 15.74 11.65
C SER A 177 -1.05 15.02 12.66
N GLY A 178 -0.45 14.26 13.57
CA GLY A 178 -1.15 13.55 14.63
C GLY A 178 -1.91 12.27 14.21
N LYS A 179 -1.85 11.87 12.93
CA LYS A 179 -2.46 10.62 12.46
C LYS A 179 -1.72 9.41 13.03
N LYS A 180 -2.49 8.39 13.41
CA LYS A 180 -1.98 7.10 13.91
C LYS A 180 -2.26 5.99 12.91
N SER A 181 -1.94 6.26 11.63
CA SER A 181 -2.16 5.30 10.55
C SER A 181 -1.34 4.03 10.76
N ILE A 182 -1.97 2.88 10.52
CA ILE A 182 -1.34 1.55 10.53
C ILE A 182 -1.03 1.06 9.11
N GLY A 183 -1.58 1.71 8.09
CA GLY A 183 -1.23 1.47 6.70
C GLY A 183 -1.32 2.79 5.94
N THR A 184 -0.23 3.22 5.33
CA THR A 184 -0.17 4.47 4.58
C THR A 184 0.27 4.22 3.15
N LEU A 185 -0.55 4.65 2.20
CA LEU A 185 -0.21 4.71 0.79
C LEU A 185 0.14 6.16 0.41
N ILE A 186 1.37 6.39 0.01
CA ILE A 186 1.81 7.66 -0.58
C ILE A 186 1.74 7.47 -2.11
N ASP A 187 0.71 8.01 -2.73
CA ASP A 187 0.50 7.86 -4.18
C ASP A 187 1.13 9.02 -4.95
N GLU A 188 1.70 8.73 -6.11
CA GLU A 188 2.43 9.66 -6.99
C GLU A 188 3.57 10.41 -6.26
N LEU A 189 4.42 9.66 -5.55
CA LEU A 189 5.53 10.22 -4.75
C LEU A 189 6.43 11.20 -5.54
N TRP A 190 6.60 11.02 -6.85
CA TRP A 190 7.40 11.93 -7.68
C TRP A 190 6.88 13.37 -7.66
N LEU A 191 5.56 13.57 -7.52
CA LEU A 191 4.95 14.90 -7.40
C LEU A 191 5.33 15.60 -6.08
N PHE A 192 5.52 14.83 -5.00
CA PHE A 192 5.98 15.36 -3.72
C PHE A 192 7.41 15.90 -3.79
N GLY A 193 8.21 15.41 -4.73
CA GLY A 193 9.55 15.93 -4.96
C GLY A 193 9.60 17.42 -5.35
N LYS A 194 8.47 17.97 -5.82
CA LYS A 194 8.32 19.40 -6.18
C LYS A 194 7.73 20.26 -5.05
N MET A 195 7.30 19.66 -3.96
CA MET A 195 6.66 20.36 -2.84
C MET A 195 7.73 20.72 -1.80
N ALA A 196 7.80 22.01 -1.44
CA ALA A 196 8.83 22.53 -0.54
C ALA A 196 8.82 21.90 0.86
N ASP A 197 7.64 21.53 1.38
CA ASP A 197 7.46 21.00 2.75
C ASP A 197 7.15 19.48 2.79
N ALA A 198 7.31 18.79 1.66
CA ALA A 198 6.95 17.38 1.54
C ALA A 198 7.67 16.48 2.55
N GLU A 199 8.95 16.74 2.83
CA GLU A 199 9.74 15.93 3.77
C GLU A 199 9.16 16.01 5.19
N ASN A 200 8.86 17.21 5.66
CA ASN A 200 8.25 17.42 6.98
C ASN A 200 6.87 16.78 7.04
N MET A 201 6.04 17.00 6.03
CA MET A 201 4.70 16.44 5.95
C MET A 201 4.73 14.90 5.96
N LEU A 202 5.59 14.26 5.16
CA LEU A 202 5.71 12.81 5.17
C LEU A 202 6.25 12.30 6.50
N ARG A 203 7.18 12.98 7.13
CA ARG A 203 7.66 12.64 8.47
C ARG A 203 6.55 12.67 9.50
N GLU A 204 5.70 13.70 9.47
CA GLU A 204 4.52 13.80 10.34
C GLU A 204 3.51 12.68 10.06
N ALA A 205 3.22 12.40 8.78
CA ALA A 205 2.33 11.31 8.36
C ALA A 205 2.77 9.95 8.88
N LEU A 206 4.09 9.72 8.90
CA LEU A 206 4.68 8.45 9.27
C LEU A 206 5.06 8.38 10.76
N GLY A 207 5.04 9.50 11.46
CA GLY A 207 5.32 9.55 12.90
C GLY A 207 4.43 8.61 13.74
N GLY A 208 3.21 8.36 13.26
CA GLY A 208 2.29 7.40 13.87
C GLY A 208 2.80 5.96 13.89
N LEU A 209 3.67 5.56 12.95
CA LEU A 209 4.24 4.20 12.89
C LEU A 209 5.09 3.85 14.13
N ALA A 210 5.69 4.84 14.78
CA ALA A 210 6.45 4.60 16.01
C ALA A 210 5.60 3.97 17.12
N SER A 211 4.29 4.28 17.16
CA SER A 211 3.33 3.73 18.12
C SER A 211 2.49 2.56 17.55
N ARG A 212 2.77 2.14 16.34
CA ARG A 212 2.05 1.10 15.59
C ARG A 212 3.05 0.11 15.00
N PRO A 213 3.57 -0.84 15.80
CA PRO A 213 4.63 -1.76 15.36
C PRO A 213 4.19 -2.68 14.22
N GLU A 214 2.89 -2.87 14.00
CA GLU A 214 2.30 -3.60 12.89
C GLU A 214 2.20 -2.76 11.61
N GLY A 215 2.48 -1.47 11.68
CA GLY A 215 2.24 -0.52 10.61
C GLY A 215 3.20 -0.63 9.43
N PHE A 216 2.76 -0.12 8.27
CA PHE A 216 3.55 -0.07 7.05
C PHE A 216 3.25 1.17 6.19
N VAL A 217 4.19 1.49 5.31
CA VAL A 217 4.01 2.51 4.28
C VAL A 217 4.40 1.97 2.91
N ILE A 218 3.63 2.35 1.90
CA ILE A 218 3.91 2.11 0.49
C ILE A 218 4.11 3.46 -0.18
N TYR A 219 5.31 3.69 -0.70
CA TYR A 219 5.60 4.80 -1.59
C TYR A 219 5.39 4.34 -3.03
N LEU A 220 4.26 4.73 -3.61
CA LEU A 220 3.88 4.36 -4.97
C LEU A 220 4.23 5.50 -5.92
N THR A 221 4.89 5.18 -7.02
CA THR A 221 5.30 6.21 -7.97
C THR A 221 5.52 5.65 -9.38
N THR A 222 5.59 6.55 -10.32
CA THR A 222 6.21 6.35 -11.63
C THR A 222 7.46 7.19 -11.71
N MET A 223 8.34 6.93 -12.70
CA MET A 223 9.47 7.82 -12.97
C MET A 223 8.97 9.17 -13.42
N SER A 224 9.56 10.25 -12.90
CA SER A 224 9.24 11.61 -13.32
C SER A 224 9.77 11.90 -14.72
N ASP A 225 9.10 12.80 -15.44
CA ASP A 225 9.56 13.29 -16.74
C ASP A 225 10.72 14.30 -16.61
N GLU A 226 10.97 14.77 -15.39
CA GLU A 226 12.05 15.70 -15.01
C GLU A 226 13.05 15.02 -14.08
N ALA A 227 14.18 15.68 -13.83
CA ALA A 227 15.17 15.18 -12.88
C ALA A 227 14.52 14.95 -11.50
N PRO A 228 14.73 13.78 -10.86
CA PRO A 228 14.19 13.51 -9.54
C PRO A 228 14.66 14.57 -8.52
N ALA A 229 13.71 15.06 -7.71
CA ALA A 229 13.94 16.10 -6.71
C ALA A 229 13.36 15.73 -5.35
N GLY A 230 13.76 16.43 -4.28
CA GLY A 230 13.21 16.31 -2.93
C GLY A 230 13.14 14.87 -2.42
N VAL A 231 12.03 14.55 -1.78
CA VAL A 231 11.78 13.21 -1.18
C VAL A 231 11.81 12.08 -2.20
N PHE A 232 11.42 12.34 -3.44
CA PHE A 232 11.50 11.33 -4.50
C PHE A 232 12.94 10.97 -4.84
N ALA A 233 13.81 11.99 -5.01
CA ALA A 233 15.23 11.77 -5.24
C ALA A 233 15.93 11.07 -4.06
N GLN A 234 15.51 11.35 -2.83
CA GLN A 234 16.03 10.68 -1.65
C GLN A 234 15.68 9.17 -1.66
N LYS A 235 14.43 8.83 -1.96
CA LYS A 235 13.98 7.41 -2.02
C LYS A 235 14.61 6.63 -3.17
N LEU A 236 14.99 7.27 -4.27
CA LEU A 236 15.69 6.62 -5.38
C LEU A 236 17.17 6.29 -5.08
N LYS A 237 17.76 6.87 -4.05
CA LYS A 237 19.18 6.68 -3.69
C LYS A 237 19.42 5.56 -2.68
N ILE A 238 18.37 4.87 -2.26
CA ILE A 238 18.45 3.81 -1.26
C ILE A 238 18.96 2.52 -1.87
#